data_04da0a3580d984f33bb6038577cf258a
#
_entry.id   04da0a3580d984f33bb6038577cf258a
#
_cell.length_a   1.000
_cell.length_b   1.000
_cell.length_c   1.000
_cell.angle_alpha   90.00
_cell.angle_beta   90.00
_cell.angle_gamma   90.00
#
_symmetry.space_group_name_H-M   'P 1'
#
loop_
_entity.id
_entity.type
_entity.pdbx_description
1 polymer ?
#
loop_
_entity_poly.entity_id
_entity_poly.type
_entity_poly.pdbx_seq_one_letter_code
_entity_poly.pdbx_strand_id
1 'polypeptide(L)'
;MSLNFPNSSRSFNPVHQSITFWASDRALEITFELDHSALALINASAQTEQEYLQSFDHNRKLIEAAALRAYKLDAASFHILTKDSF
;
A
#
# COMPACT_ATOMS: atom_id res chain seq x y z
N MET A 1 6.24 -2.91 18.91
CA MET A 1 5.66 -2.89 17.55
C MET A 1 6.68 -2.33 16.58
N SER A 2 7.07 -3.11 15.60
CA SER A 2 8.14 -2.75 14.68
C SER A 2 7.77 -3.21 13.26
N LEU A 3 7.25 -2.29 12.45
CA LEU A 3 6.83 -2.61 11.10
C LEU A 3 7.99 -2.37 10.13
N ASN A 4 8.35 -3.42 9.38
CA ASN A 4 9.42 -3.38 8.41
C ASN A 4 8.90 -3.74 7.02
N PHE A 5 9.52 -3.17 5.99
CA PHE A 5 9.22 -3.48 4.60
C PHE A 5 10.45 -4.17 3.98
N PRO A 6 10.62 -5.48 4.24
CA PRO A 6 11.89 -6.16 3.94
C PRO A 6 12.16 -6.35 2.45
N ASN A 7 11.13 -6.20 1.61
CA ASN A 7 11.30 -6.31 0.16
C ASN A 7 10.43 -5.28 -0.54
N SER A 8 10.65 -5.11 -1.84
CA SER A 8 9.90 -4.14 -2.64
C SER A 8 8.76 -4.77 -3.43
N SER A 9 8.37 -5.99 -3.09
CA SER A 9 7.30 -6.70 -3.79
C SER A 9 5.98 -5.95 -3.67
N ARG A 10 5.26 -5.91 -4.78
CA ARG A 10 3.90 -5.38 -4.86
C ARG A 10 3.20 -6.08 -6.00
N SER A 11 1.86 -6.12 -5.94
CA SER A 11 1.06 -6.83 -6.93
C SER A 11 -0.18 -6.00 -7.27
N PHE A 12 -0.41 -5.81 -8.56
CA PHE A 12 -1.58 -5.08 -9.04
C PHE A 12 -2.75 -6.05 -9.23
N ASN A 13 -3.92 -5.65 -8.70
CA ASN A 13 -5.18 -6.39 -8.88
C ASN A 13 -6.03 -5.66 -9.91
N PRO A 14 -6.19 -6.20 -11.13
CA PRO A 14 -6.95 -5.50 -12.18
C PRO A 14 -8.45 -5.45 -11.92
N VAL A 15 -8.98 -6.36 -11.12
CA VAL A 15 -10.41 -6.38 -10.79
C VAL A 15 -10.77 -5.22 -9.87
N HIS A 16 -10.00 -5.03 -8.80
CA HIS A 16 -10.22 -3.97 -7.82
C HIS A 16 -9.47 -2.70 -8.16
N GLN A 17 -8.57 -2.73 -9.13
CA GLN A 17 -7.66 -1.62 -9.44
C GLN A 17 -6.93 -1.15 -8.19
N SER A 18 -6.31 -2.11 -7.51
CA SER A 18 -5.61 -1.88 -6.25
C SER A 18 -4.22 -2.48 -6.32
N ILE A 19 -3.34 -2.06 -5.41
CA ILE A 19 -2.00 -2.65 -5.28
C ILE A 19 -1.86 -3.23 -3.89
N THR A 20 -1.48 -4.50 -3.83
CA THR A 20 -1.19 -5.20 -2.58
C THR A 20 0.32 -5.17 -2.33
N PHE A 21 0.70 -4.87 -1.11
CA PHE A 21 2.09 -4.94 -0.68
C PHE A 21 2.15 -5.44 0.76
N TRP A 22 3.35 -5.78 1.21
CA TRP A 22 3.53 -6.52 2.45
C TRP A 22 4.59 -5.89 3.33
N ALA A 23 4.38 -5.99 4.63
CA ALA A 23 5.34 -5.65 5.64
C ALA A 23 5.47 -6.80 6.62
N SER A 24 6.42 -6.72 7.53
CA SER A 24 6.53 -7.69 8.60
C SER A 24 6.67 -6.99 9.94
N ASP A 25 6.08 -7.61 10.94
CA ASP A 25 6.27 -7.24 12.34
C ASP A 25 6.79 -8.49 13.02
N ARG A 26 8.12 -8.55 13.19
CA ARG A 26 8.83 -9.74 13.65
C ARG A 26 8.58 -10.89 12.68
N ALA A 27 7.92 -11.98 13.13
CA ALA A 27 7.63 -13.13 12.28
C ALA A 27 6.26 -13.05 11.61
N LEU A 28 5.49 -11.98 11.87
CA LEU A 28 4.15 -11.82 11.29
C LEU A 28 4.21 -11.07 9.98
N GLU A 29 3.50 -11.59 8.98
CA GLU A 29 3.32 -10.88 7.71
C GLU A 29 2.07 -10.03 7.79
N ILE A 30 2.22 -8.74 7.45
CA ILE A 30 1.12 -7.78 7.44
C ILE A 30 0.84 -7.42 5.99
N THR A 31 -0.40 -7.61 5.56
CA THR A 31 -0.81 -7.33 4.18
C THR A 31 -1.51 -5.98 4.11
N PHE A 32 -1.13 -5.17 3.15
CA PHE A 32 -1.77 -3.88 2.87
C PHE A 32 -2.30 -3.87 1.44
N GLU A 33 -3.51 -3.35 1.28
CA GLU A 33 -4.08 -3.10 -0.04
C GLU A 33 -4.29 -1.61 -0.20
N LEU A 34 -3.61 -1.02 -1.19
CA LEU A 34 -3.78 0.38 -1.55
C LEU A 34 -4.91 0.45 -2.57
N ASP A 35 -6.06 0.97 -2.18
CA ASP A 35 -7.24 0.89 -3.03
C ASP A 35 -7.23 1.92 -4.16
N HIS A 36 -8.23 1.83 -5.03
CA HIS A 36 -8.33 2.70 -6.20
C HIS A 36 -8.40 4.18 -5.81
N SER A 37 -9.08 4.52 -4.74
CA SER A 37 -9.20 5.92 -4.31
C SER A 37 -7.84 6.50 -3.91
N ALA A 38 -7.01 5.70 -3.26
CA ALA A 38 -5.65 6.11 -2.89
C ALA A 38 -4.77 6.23 -4.12
N LEU A 39 -4.88 5.29 -5.06
CA LEU A 39 -4.12 5.35 -6.31
C LEU A 39 -4.48 6.59 -7.13
N ALA A 40 -5.77 6.94 -7.19
CA ALA A 40 -6.22 8.14 -7.88
C ALA A 40 -5.72 9.42 -7.20
N LEU A 41 -5.58 9.41 -5.87
CA LEU A 41 -5.01 10.53 -5.15
C LEU A 41 -3.54 10.74 -5.52
N ILE A 42 -2.80 9.65 -5.65
CA ILE A 42 -1.36 9.70 -5.94
C ILE A 42 -1.12 10.07 -7.41
N ASN A 43 -1.89 9.51 -8.33
CA ASN A 43 -1.75 9.78 -9.76
C ASN A 43 -3.11 9.59 -10.45
N ALA A 44 -3.87 10.68 -10.57
CA ALA A 44 -5.19 10.65 -11.16
C ALA A 44 -5.19 10.30 -12.65
N SER A 45 -4.07 10.43 -13.33
CA SER A 45 -3.98 10.18 -14.77
C SER A 45 -3.50 8.77 -15.12
N ALA A 46 -3.15 7.95 -14.15
CA ALA A 46 -2.71 6.58 -14.41
C ALA A 46 -3.88 5.75 -14.96
N GLN A 47 -3.62 4.98 -16.00
CA GLN A 47 -4.65 4.17 -16.67
C GLN A 47 -4.22 2.73 -16.91
N THR A 48 -2.92 2.43 -16.85
CA THR A 48 -2.40 1.10 -17.10
C THR A 48 -1.77 0.53 -15.85
N GLU A 49 -1.66 -0.80 -15.80
CA GLU A 49 -1.01 -1.48 -14.67
C GLU A 49 0.40 -0.93 -14.46
N GLN A 50 1.15 -0.73 -15.54
CA GLN A 50 2.51 -0.21 -15.45
C GLN A 50 2.54 1.18 -14.83
N GLU A 51 1.61 2.04 -15.23
CA GLU A 51 1.54 3.39 -14.66
C GLU A 51 1.18 3.37 -13.18
N TYR A 52 0.26 2.49 -12.78
CA TYR A 52 -0.09 2.35 -11.35
C TYR A 52 1.11 1.85 -10.55
N LEU A 53 1.82 0.85 -11.06
CA LEU A 53 2.99 0.30 -10.36
C LEU A 53 4.13 1.33 -10.28
N GLN A 54 4.34 2.11 -11.34
CA GLN A 54 5.34 3.18 -11.31
C GLN A 54 4.97 4.27 -10.30
N SER A 55 3.69 4.63 -10.23
CA SER A 55 3.22 5.61 -9.26
C SER A 55 3.42 5.12 -7.82
N PHE A 56 3.16 3.84 -7.59
CA PHE A 56 3.42 3.22 -6.29
C PHE A 56 4.90 3.33 -5.93
N ASP A 57 5.77 2.92 -6.85
CA ASP A 57 7.21 2.93 -6.60
C ASP A 57 7.73 4.35 -6.33
N HIS A 58 7.24 5.34 -7.07
CA HIS A 58 7.61 6.74 -6.89
C HIS A 58 7.18 7.31 -5.54
N ASN A 59 6.07 6.80 -4.99
CA ASN A 59 5.49 7.30 -3.75
C ASN A 59 5.61 6.31 -2.61
N ARG A 60 6.53 5.35 -2.71
CA ARG A 60 6.65 4.26 -1.74
C ARG A 60 6.83 4.76 -0.31
N LYS A 61 7.65 5.78 -0.09
CA LYS A 61 7.85 6.31 1.28
C LYS A 61 6.58 6.89 1.87
N LEU A 62 5.81 7.59 1.06
CA LEU A 62 4.53 8.15 1.48
C LEU A 62 3.54 7.03 1.82
N ILE A 63 3.49 6.00 0.99
CA ILE A 63 2.61 4.86 1.17
C ILE A 63 3.00 4.07 2.41
N GLU A 64 4.29 3.84 2.61
CA GLU A 64 4.78 3.12 3.79
C GLU A 64 4.49 3.89 5.07
N ALA A 65 4.56 5.21 5.03
CA ALA A 65 4.21 6.03 6.18
C ALA A 65 2.72 5.91 6.52
N ALA A 66 1.85 5.87 5.50
CA ALA A 66 0.42 5.67 5.71
C ALA A 66 0.14 4.28 6.29
N ALA A 67 0.85 3.26 5.78
CA ALA A 67 0.73 1.90 6.29
C ALA A 67 1.13 1.82 7.77
N LEU A 68 2.21 2.48 8.14
CA LEU A 68 2.67 2.51 9.52
C LEU A 68 1.65 3.16 10.44
N ARG A 69 1.03 4.27 9.99
CA ARG A 69 -0.02 4.93 10.78
C ARG A 69 -1.22 4.01 10.97
N ALA A 70 -1.65 3.33 9.91
CA ALA A 70 -2.79 2.41 9.99
C ALA A 70 -2.50 1.26 10.97
N TYR A 71 -1.28 0.72 10.91
CA TYR A 71 -0.89 -0.38 11.78
C TYR A 71 -0.80 0.05 13.24
N LYS A 72 -0.37 1.28 13.51
CA LYS A 72 -0.33 1.80 14.88
C LYS A 72 -1.72 1.97 15.47
N LEU A 73 -2.71 2.30 14.65
CA LEU A 73 -4.08 2.45 15.11
C LEU A 73 -4.77 1.10 15.34
N ASP A 74 -4.40 0.11 14.54
CA ASP A 74 -4.99 -1.23 14.62
C ASP A 74 -3.95 -2.22 14.10
N ALA A 75 -3.40 -3.04 14.97
CA ALA A 75 -2.33 -3.99 14.64
C ALA A 75 -2.84 -5.26 13.96
N ALA A 76 -3.93 -5.18 13.19
CA ALA A 76 -4.44 -6.31 12.42
C ALA A 76 -3.46 -6.69 11.31
N SER A 77 -3.57 -7.93 10.83
CA SER A 77 -2.66 -8.45 9.80
C SER A 77 -3.06 -8.08 8.37
N PHE A 78 -4.20 -7.41 8.19
CA PHE A 78 -4.67 -6.94 6.90
C PHE A 78 -5.26 -5.54 7.03
N HIS A 79 -4.86 -4.64 6.13
CA HIS A 79 -5.34 -3.26 6.12
C HIS A 79 -5.64 -2.81 4.70
N ILE A 80 -6.69 -2.03 4.53
CA ILE A 80 -6.98 -1.34 3.27
C ILE A 80 -6.65 0.14 3.48
N LEU A 81 -5.75 0.65 2.65
CA LEU A 81 -5.40 2.06 2.64
C LEU A 81 -6.23 2.76 1.57
N THR A 82 -6.96 3.80 1.97
CA THR A 82 -7.80 4.58 1.09
C THR A 82 -7.23 5.99 0.95
N LYS A 83 -7.89 6.83 0.17
CA LYS A 83 -7.51 8.24 0.08
C LYS A 83 -7.50 8.92 1.46
N ASP A 84 -8.32 8.44 2.39
CA ASP A 84 -8.42 9.00 3.73
C ASP A 84 -7.29 8.54 4.64
N SER A 85 -6.48 7.59 4.20
CA SER A 85 -5.30 7.12 4.94
C SER A 85 -4.11 8.08 4.80
N PHE A 86 -4.21 9.06 3.91
CA PHE A 86 -3.11 9.99 3.58
C PHE A 86 -3.35 11.44 4.07
#